data_2c6a4c7a3aa23e4732c49b78e0bef00a
#
_entry.id   2c6a4c7a3aa23e4732c49b78e0bef00a
#
_cell.length_a   1.000
_cell.length_b   1.000
_cell.length_c   1.000
_cell.angle_alpha   90.00
_cell.angle_beta   90.00
_cell.angle_gamma   90.00
#
_symmetry.space_group_name_H-M   'P 1'
#
loop_
_entity.id
_entity.type
_entity.pdbx_description
1 polymer ?
#
loop_
_entity_poly.entity_id
_entity_poly.type
_entity_poly.pdbx_seq_one_letter_code
_entity_poly.pdbx_strand_id
1 'polypeptide(L)'
;VVWFIWPTDPQRVSAKSIAQRLVQIKQPAHLVWNPVSGQIVQSLPPTRAANGLPGDLNRQGRVCVQIRVLGSVEEPFTESKLDGLDDILAWLDSWEVPRHWPAGPPLPYPHSLAAQRSRRLWARGGHFGNSQVPGTSEGDPGPIDVHRIVGGPAPNLDVPRPRGDRADHADRADREARDMPEGCAAEKSINGPTGVVI
;
A
#
# COMPACT_ATOMS: atom_id res chain seq x y z
N VAL A 1 3.28 -7.25 10.89
CA VAL A 1 1.81 -7.11 10.91
C VAL A 1 1.33 -6.71 9.53
N VAL A 2 0.23 -7.28 9.07
CA VAL A 2 -0.42 -6.88 7.81
C VAL A 2 -1.84 -6.42 8.08
N TRP A 3 -2.15 -5.25 7.55
CA TRP A 3 -3.45 -4.61 7.62
C TRP A 3 -4.22 -4.87 6.34
N PHE A 4 -5.41 -5.43 6.48
CA PHE A 4 -6.34 -5.74 5.39
C PHE A 4 -7.62 -4.96 5.56
N ILE A 5 -8.29 -4.64 4.46
CA ILE A 5 -9.68 -4.19 4.50
C ILE A 5 -10.62 -5.37 4.29
N TRP A 6 -11.67 -5.42 5.09
CA TRP A 6 -12.86 -6.19 4.79
C TRP A 6 -13.92 -5.22 4.27
N PRO A 7 -14.24 -5.27 2.96
CA PRO A 7 -15.12 -4.28 2.34
C PRO A 7 -16.54 -4.40 2.88
N THR A 8 -16.89 -3.49 3.76
CA THR A 8 -18.22 -3.41 4.40
C THR A 8 -18.40 -2.07 5.09
N ASP A 9 -19.65 -1.67 5.31
CA ASP A 9 -19.99 -0.47 6.09
C ASP A 9 -19.79 -0.78 7.60
N PRO A 10 -18.81 -0.14 8.28
CA PRO A 10 -18.52 -0.37 9.68
C PRO A 10 -19.61 0.13 10.62
N GLN A 11 -20.54 0.97 10.15
CA GLN A 11 -21.70 1.42 10.93
C GLN A 11 -22.80 0.35 11.03
N ARG A 12 -22.86 -0.54 10.04
CA ARG A 12 -23.93 -1.54 9.92
C ARG A 12 -23.50 -2.95 10.32
N VAL A 13 -22.20 -3.23 10.28
CA VAL A 13 -21.68 -4.58 10.46
C VAL A 13 -20.73 -4.65 11.65
N SER A 14 -20.90 -5.64 12.50
CA SER A 14 -20.04 -5.85 13.68
C SER A 14 -18.76 -6.62 13.32
N ALA A 15 -17.67 -6.34 14.03
CA ALA A 15 -16.44 -7.13 13.89
C ALA A 15 -16.69 -8.61 14.23
N LYS A 16 -17.61 -8.91 15.15
CA LYS A 16 -17.97 -10.28 15.53
C LYS A 16 -18.58 -11.06 14.37
N SER A 17 -19.50 -10.46 13.61
CA SER A 17 -20.13 -11.12 12.46
C SER A 17 -19.11 -11.41 11.35
N ILE A 18 -18.18 -10.49 11.11
CA ILE A 18 -17.10 -10.71 10.14
C ILE A 18 -16.12 -11.76 10.61
N ALA A 19 -15.73 -11.76 11.89
CA ALA A 19 -14.88 -12.79 12.47
C ALA A 19 -15.48 -14.19 12.29
N GLN A 20 -16.77 -14.34 12.57
CA GLN A 20 -17.52 -15.59 12.34
C GLN A 20 -17.53 -15.99 10.85
N ARG A 21 -17.76 -15.02 9.97
CA ARG A 21 -17.74 -15.27 8.53
C ARG A 21 -16.37 -15.75 8.04
N LEU A 22 -15.29 -15.10 8.50
CA LEU A 22 -13.92 -15.49 8.17
C LEU A 22 -13.60 -16.93 8.62
N VAL A 23 -14.07 -17.33 9.78
CA VAL A 23 -13.92 -18.73 10.26
C VAL A 23 -14.69 -19.70 9.37
N GLN A 24 -15.94 -19.37 8.98
CA GLN A 24 -16.77 -20.21 8.10
C GLN A 24 -16.11 -20.43 6.74
N ILE A 25 -15.50 -19.41 6.16
CA ILE A 25 -14.79 -19.51 4.87
C ILE A 25 -13.34 -20.01 5.01
N LYS A 26 -12.94 -20.47 6.21
CA LYS A 26 -11.60 -20.98 6.54
C LYS A 26 -10.46 -19.98 6.29
N GLN A 27 -10.74 -18.71 6.47
CA GLN A 27 -9.77 -17.61 6.36
C GLN A 27 -9.72 -16.73 7.63
N PRO A 28 -9.58 -17.33 8.85
CA PRO A 28 -9.52 -16.55 10.06
C PRO A 28 -8.31 -15.62 10.06
N ALA A 29 -8.51 -14.39 10.53
CA ALA A 29 -7.44 -13.44 10.84
C ALA A 29 -7.11 -13.51 12.34
N HIS A 30 -5.99 -12.92 12.76
CA HIS A 30 -5.69 -12.81 14.19
C HIS A 30 -6.69 -11.89 14.87
N LEU A 31 -6.85 -10.70 14.31
CA LEU A 31 -7.83 -9.71 14.79
C LEU A 31 -8.78 -9.30 13.66
N VAL A 32 -10.02 -9.05 14.04
CA VAL A 32 -11.02 -8.34 13.23
C VAL A 32 -11.43 -7.11 14.02
N TRP A 33 -11.34 -5.93 13.40
CA TRP A 33 -11.53 -4.66 14.07
C TRP A 33 -12.50 -3.75 13.32
N ASN A 34 -13.41 -3.15 14.07
CA ASN A 34 -14.29 -2.10 13.59
C ASN A 34 -13.81 -0.76 14.16
N PRO A 35 -13.20 0.13 13.34
CA PRO A 35 -12.58 1.37 13.80
C PRO A 35 -13.59 2.45 14.23
N VAL A 36 -14.88 2.26 13.93
CA VAL A 36 -15.97 3.20 14.28
C VAL A 36 -16.55 2.86 15.65
N SER A 37 -16.77 1.57 15.93
CA SER A 37 -17.37 1.12 17.21
C SER A 37 -16.34 0.70 18.24
N GLY A 38 -15.06 0.60 17.89
CA GLY A 38 -14.01 0.10 18.76
C GLY A 38 -14.03 -1.41 18.97
N GLN A 39 -14.96 -2.14 18.34
CA GLN A 39 -15.07 -3.58 18.56
C GLN A 39 -13.89 -4.34 17.96
N ILE A 40 -13.17 -5.09 18.80
CA ILE A 40 -12.06 -5.97 18.41
C ILE A 40 -12.44 -7.40 18.73
N VAL A 41 -12.20 -8.30 17.77
CA VAL A 41 -12.41 -9.75 17.95
C VAL A 41 -11.13 -10.48 17.60
N GLN A 42 -10.58 -11.22 18.57
CA GLN A 42 -9.47 -12.12 18.32
C GLN A 42 -10.00 -13.49 17.89
N SER A 43 -9.63 -13.95 16.70
CA SER A 43 -10.03 -15.26 16.16
C SER A 43 -8.91 -16.29 16.20
N LEU A 44 -7.65 -15.83 16.18
CA LEU A 44 -6.48 -16.70 16.31
C LEU A 44 -5.50 -16.14 17.35
N PRO A 45 -4.85 -17.00 18.13
CA PRO A 45 -3.72 -16.57 18.95
C PRO A 45 -2.54 -16.18 18.05
N PRO A 46 -1.68 -15.22 18.46
CA PRO A 46 -0.56 -14.76 17.64
C PRO A 46 0.56 -15.80 17.47
N THR A 47 0.43 -16.95 18.12
CA THR A 47 1.32 -18.11 17.95
C THR A 47 0.91 -19.05 16.82
N ARG A 48 -0.27 -18.84 16.21
CA ARG A 48 -0.77 -19.64 15.09
C ARG A 48 -0.76 -18.79 13.80
N ALA A 49 -0.28 -19.36 12.71
CA ALA A 49 -0.33 -18.69 11.42
C ALA A 49 -1.78 -18.58 10.92
N ALA A 50 -2.18 -17.40 10.50
CA ALA A 50 -3.35 -17.19 9.66
C ALA A 50 -3.03 -17.62 8.21
N ASN A 51 -4.00 -17.53 7.31
CA ASN A 51 -3.84 -17.97 5.90
C ASN A 51 -4.33 -16.92 4.88
N GLY A 52 -4.38 -15.65 5.27
CA GLY A 52 -4.79 -14.55 4.40
C GLY A 52 -3.74 -14.08 3.40
N LEU A 53 -2.50 -14.55 3.52
CA LEU A 53 -1.39 -14.23 2.61
C LEU A 53 -1.02 -15.44 1.75
N PRO A 54 -0.43 -15.22 0.56
CA PRO A 54 0.00 -16.32 -0.29
C PRO A 54 1.23 -17.05 0.26
N GLY A 55 1.25 -18.38 0.08
CA GLY A 55 2.39 -19.24 0.36
C GLY A 55 2.92 -19.16 1.80
N ASP A 56 4.23 -19.12 1.95
CA ASP A 56 4.92 -19.15 3.24
C ASP A 56 4.92 -17.83 3.99
N LEU A 57 4.38 -16.75 3.40
CA LEU A 57 4.36 -15.41 4.01
C LEU A 57 3.62 -15.38 5.36
N ASN A 58 2.63 -16.26 5.52
CA ASN A 58 1.89 -16.40 6.78
C ASN A 58 2.75 -16.84 7.96
N ARG A 59 3.90 -17.46 7.69
CA ARG A 59 4.81 -18.04 8.67
C ARG A 59 6.18 -17.37 8.72
N GLN A 60 6.36 -16.26 8.01
CA GLN A 60 7.63 -15.55 8.03
C GLN A 60 7.83 -14.83 9.37
N GLY A 61 9.05 -14.87 9.90
CA GLY A 61 9.35 -14.51 11.26
C GLY A 61 8.82 -15.58 12.23
N ARG A 62 8.29 -15.17 13.38
CA ARG A 62 7.59 -16.10 14.30
C ARG A 62 6.20 -16.41 13.76
N VAL A 63 5.42 -15.37 13.48
CA VAL A 63 4.11 -15.41 12.82
C VAL A 63 3.84 -14.05 12.18
N CYS A 64 3.28 -14.04 10.99
CA CYS A 64 2.80 -12.81 10.38
C CYS A 64 1.40 -12.48 10.92
N VAL A 65 1.31 -11.55 11.86
CA VAL A 65 0.02 -11.10 12.40
C VAL A 65 -0.81 -10.42 11.31
N GLN A 66 -2.08 -10.79 11.21
CA GLN A 66 -3.03 -10.29 10.21
C GLN A 66 -4.23 -9.66 10.91
N ILE A 67 -4.52 -8.41 10.56
CA ILE A 67 -5.63 -7.62 11.11
C ILE A 67 -6.58 -7.27 9.97
N ARG A 68 -7.84 -7.67 10.09
CA ARG A 68 -8.92 -7.30 9.17
C ARG A 68 -9.67 -6.10 9.74
N VAL A 69 -9.60 -4.98 9.04
CA VAL A 69 -10.31 -3.75 9.39
C VAL A 69 -11.58 -3.64 8.57
N LEU A 70 -12.70 -3.35 9.21
CA LEU A 70 -13.96 -3.09 8.51
C LEU A 70 -13.90 -1.71 7.86
N GLY A 71 -14.22 -1.61 6.58
CA GLY A 71 -14.15 -0.34 5.84
C GLY A 71 -14.15 -0.51 4.34
N SER A 72 -13.67 0.50 3.62
CA SER A 72 -13.49 0.53 2.17
C SER A 72 -12.05 0.87 1.82
N VAL A 73 -11.59 0.43 0.64
CA VAL A 73 -10.28 0.84 0.10
C VAL A 73 -10.31 2.27 -0.47
N GLU A 74 -11.50 2.78 -0.73
CA GLU A 74 -11.74 4.13 -1.28
C GLU A 74 -11.85 5.17 -0.18
N GLU A 75 -12.35 4.76 1.00
CA GLU A 75 -12.49 5.59 2.19
C GLU A 75 -11.51 5.11 3.26
N PRO A 76 -10.37 5.80 3.45
CA PRO A 76 -9.36 5.34 4.40
C PRO A 76 -9.93 5.24 5.81
N PHE A 77 -9.85 4.06 6.42
CA PHE A 77 -10.34 3.86 7.79
C PHE A 77 -9.64 4.78 8.80
N THR A 78 -8.46 5.30 8.47
CA THR A 78 -7.73 6.26 9.28
C THR A 78 -8.40 7.63 9.36
N GLU A 79 -9.43 7.91 8.56
CA GLU A 79 -10.27 9.11 8.71
C GLU A 79 -11.33 8.95 9.80
N SER A 80 -11.55 7.73 10.29
CA SER A 80 -12.45 7.46 11.41
C SER A 80 -11.82 7.84 12.76
N LYS A 81 -12.58 7.63 13.86
CA LYS A 81 -12.10 7.87 15.23
C LYS A 81 -10.97 6.93 15.64
N LEU A 82 -10.86 5.76 15.00
CA LEU A 82 -9.92 4.68 15.36
C LEU A 82 -10.14 4.15 16.78
N ASP A 83 -11.39 4.09 17.23
CA ASP A 83 -11.73 3.55 18.55
C ASP A 83 -11.16 2.12 18.68
N GLY A 84 -10.44 1.85 19.77
CA GLY A 84 -9.78 0.55 20.03
C GLY A 84 -8.39 0.39 19.38
N LEU A 85 -7.87 1.37 18.63
CA LEU A 85 -6.52 1.27 18.05
C LEU A 85 -5.44 1.14 19.13
N ASP A 86 -5.55 1.90 20.22
CA ASP A 86 -4.57 1.85 21.31
C ASP A 86 -4.49 0.46 21.95
N ASP A 87 -5.63 -0.23 22.08
CA ASP A 87 -5.67 -1.60 22.59
C ASP A 87 -4.98 -2.58 21.63
N ILE A 88 -5.19 -2.42 20.33
CA ILE A 88 -4.50 -3.21 19.30
C ILE A 88 -3.00 -2.97 19.36
N LEU A 89 -2.58 -1.71 19.45
CA LEU A 89 -1.16 -1.36 19.50
C LEU A 89 -0.50 -1.86 20.78
N ALA A 90 -1.15 -1.72 21.93
CA ALA A 90 -0.66 -2.26 23.20
C ALA A 90 -0.52 -3.80 23.14
N TRP A 91 -1.50 -4.47 22.50
CA TRP A 91 -1.42 -5.91 22.28
C TRP A 91 -0.25 -6.28 21.35
N LEU A 92 -0.03 -5.54 20.24
CA LEU A 92 1.11 -5.77 19.35
C LEU A 92 2.45 -5.52 20.02
N ASP A 93 2.55 -4.48 20.88
CA ASP A 93 3.75 -4.18 21.66
C ASP A 93 4.09 -5.34 22.63
N SER A 94 3.09 -5.97 23.24
CA SER A 94 3.31 -7.13 24.10
C SER A 94 3.93 -8.33 23.37
N TRP A 95 3.88 -8.33 22.03
CA TRP A 95 4.51 -9.31 21.15
C TRP A 95 5.77 -8.75 20.47
N GLU A 96 6.29 -7.61 20.95
CA GLU A 96 7.49 -6.96 20.44
C GLU A 96 7.42 -6.61 18.94
N VAL A 97 6.22 -6.27 18.44
CA VAL A 97 6.06 -5.81 17.07
C VAL A 97 6.55 -4.37 16.95
N PRO A 98 7.56 -4.08 16.11
CA PRO A 98 8.09 -2.73 15.97
C PRO A 98 7.06 -1.76 15.40
N ARG A 99 6.88 -0.59 16.03
CA ARG A 99 5.98 0.47 15.58
C ARG A 99 6.61 1.29 14.45
N HIS A 100 6.82 0.69 13.30
CA HIS A 100 7.26 1.38 12.09
C HIS A 100 6.60 0.81 10.83
N TRP A 101 6.54 1.62 9.79
CA TRP A 101 5.94 1.26 8.50
C TRP A 101 7.00 1.41 7.40
N PRO A 102 7.82 0.39 7.12
CA PRO A 102 9.04 0.51 6.32
C PRO A 102 8.79 0.77 4.83
N ALA A 103 7.60 0.44 4.33
CA ALA A 103 7.24 0.64 2.93
C ALA A 103 6.66 2.03 2.63
N GLY A 104 6.51 2.89 3.65
CA GLY A 104 5.80 4.16 3.53
C GLY A 104 4.29 3.98 3.34
N PRO A 105 3.52 5.07 3.22
CA PRO A 105 2.07 5.00 3.04
C PRO A 105 1.69 4.16 1.82
N PRO A 106 0.66 3.27 1.93
CA PRO A 106 0.14 2.55 0.79
C PRO A 106 -0.45 3.50 -0.26
N LEU A 107 -0.36 3.11 -1.53
CA LEU A 107 -0.91 3.89 -2.63
C LEU A 107 -2.44 3.83 -2.64
N PRO A 108 -3.12 4.87 -3.18
CA PRO A 108 -4.56 4.83 -3.41
C PRO A 108 -4.94 3.77 -4.44
N TYR A 109 -6.12 3.20 -4.30
CA TYR A 109 -6.71 2.33 -5.31
C TYR A 109 -7.10 3.17 -6.56
N PRO A 110 -6.89 2.70 -7.81
CA PRO A 110 -6.33 1.40 -8.19
C PRO A 110 -4.79 1.34 -8.30
N HIS A 111 -4.06 2.44 -8.05
CA HIS A 111 -2.59 2.48 -8.17
C HIS A 111 -1.88 1.48 -7.23
N SER A 112 -2.50 1.17 -6.10
CA SER A 112 -2.02 0.16 -5.15
C SER A 112 -1.91 -1.25 -5.74
N LEU A 113 -2.67 -1.57 -6.80
CA LEU A 113 -2.56 -2.86 -7.51
C LEU A 113 -1.19 -3.03 -8.19
N ALA A 114 -0.61 -1.92 -8.67
CA ALA A 114 0.72 -1.87 -9.30
C ALA A 114 1.84 -1.47 -8.32
N ALA A 115 1.57 -1.46 -7.01
CA ALA A 115 2.55 -1.09 -5.99
C ALA A 115 3.79 -1.98 -6.05
N GLN A 116 4.97 -1.38 -5.87
CA GLN A 116 6.21 -2.12 -5.78
C GLN A 116 6.30 -2.85 -4.43
N ARG A 117 6.31 -4.18 -4.47
CA ARG A 117 6.33 -5.05 -3.30
C ARG A 117 7.76 -5.53 -3.03
N SER A 118 8.47 -4.79 -2.18
CA SER A 118 9.89 -5.03 -1.93
C SER A 118 10.12 -6.10 -0.85
N ARG A 119 10.74 -7.22 -1.21
CA ARG A 119 11.17 -8.25 -0.24
C ARG A 119 12.17 -7.70 0.79
N ARG A 120 13.00 -6.73 0.39
CA ARG A 120 13.96 -6.10 1.29
C ARG A 120 13.27 -5.26 2.37
N LEU A 121 12.21 -4.52 2.02
CA LEU A 121 11.42 -3.76 2.99
C LEU A 121 10.61 -4.71 3.87
N TRP A 122 10.01 -5.75 3.29
CA TRP A 122 9.28 -6.77 4.03
C TRP A 122 10.14 -7.45 5.12
N ALA A 123 11.40 -7.76 4.81
CA ALA A 123 12.33 -8.37 5.76
C ALA A 123 12.66 -7.49 6.99
N ARG A 124 12.34 -6.19 6.96
CA ARG A 124 12.53 -5.30 8.12
C ARG A 124 11.48 -5.52 9.22
N GLY A 125 10.40 -6.24 8.93
CA GLY A 125 9.29 -6.38 9.86
C GLY A 125 8.50 -5.08 10.05
N GLY A 126 7.71 -4.99 11.12
CA GLY A 126 6.84 -3.85 11.40
C GLY A 126 5.46 -3.99 10.73
N HIS A 127 4.89 -2.88 10.27
CA HIS A 127 3.55 -2.79 9.74
C HIS A 127 3.55 -2.62 8.21
N PHE A 128 2.61 -3.26 7.54
CA PHE A 128 2.41 -3.21 6.09
C PHE A 128 0.92 -3.22 5.74
N GLY A 129 0.53 -2.55 4.68
CA GLY A 129 -0.73 -2.82 4.00
C GLY A 129 -0.63 -4.09 3.15
N ASN A 130 -1.73 -4.78 2.91
CA ASN A 130 -1.74 -5.98 2.07
C ASN A 130 -1.15 -5.72 0.67
N SER A 131 -1.45 -4.55 0.06
CA SER A 131 -0.89 -4.14 -1.23
C SER A 131 0.64 -4.01 -1.26
N GLN A 132 1.30 -3.96 -0.12
CA GLN A 132 2.76 -3.80 0.01
C GLN A 132 3.48 -5.13 0.28
N VAL A 133 2.73 -6.22 0.50
CA VAL A 133 3.27 -7.54 0.80
C VAL A 133 3.75 -8.23 -0.47
N PRO A 134 4.97 -8.79 -0.52
CA PRO A 134 5.48 -9.52 -1.67
C PRO A 134 4.56 -10.68 -2.08
N GLY A 135 4.24 -10.80 -3.36
CA GLY A 135 3.45 -11.91 -3.88
C GLY A 135 1.93 -11.78 -3.73
N THR A 136 1.41 -10.69 -3.14
CA THR A 136 -0.03 -10.38 -3.20
C THR A 136 -0.38 -9.67 -4.50
N SER A 137 -1.64 -9.75 -4.91
CA SER A 137 -2.22 -8.99 -6.04
C SER A 137 -3.24 -7.95 -5.58
N GLU A 138 -3.53 -7.91 -4.29
CA GLU A 138 -4.56 -7.08 -3.70
C GLU A 138 -4.13 -5.61 -3.57
N GLY A 139 -5.11 -4.69 -3.55
CA GLY A 139 -4.89 -3.25 -3.50
C GLY A 139 -5.16 -2.59 -2.15
N ASP A 140 -5.63 -3.34 -1.16
CA ASP A 140 -5.97 -2.83 0.17
C ASP A 140 -4.71 -2.58 1.05
N PRO A 141 -4.77 -1.71 2.02
CA PRO A 141 -5.93 -0.99 2.56
C PRO A 141 -6.24 0.36 1.90
N GLY A 142 -5.62 0.75 0.81
CA GLY A 142 -5.76 2.07 0.21
C GLY A 142 -4.89 3.14 0.90
N PRO A 143 -5.14 4.43 0.66
CA PRO A 143 -4.24 5.54 1.06
C PRO A 143 -4.39 5.93 2.53
N ILE A 144 -4.15 4.99 3.45
CA ILE A 144 -4.26 5.22 4.89
C ILE A 144 -3.14 6.11 5.44
N ASP A 145 -3.45 6.90 6.46
CA ASP A 145 -2.45 7.64 7.23
C ASP A 145 -1.71 6.70 8.21
N VAL A 146 -0.54 6.24 7.80
CA VAL A 146 0.27 5.31 8.58
C VAL A 146 0.76 5.91 9.91
N HIS A 147 0.93 7.23 10.00
CA HIS A 147 1.36 7.90 11.22
C HIS A 147 0.30 7.84 12.32
N ARG A 148 -0.97 7.85 11.96
CA ARG A 148 -2.06 7.65 12.92
C ARG A 148 -2.07 6.23 13.49
N ILE A 149 -1.50 5.25 12.77
CA ILE A 149 -1.43 3.86 13.22
C ILE A 149 -0.18 3.62 14.06
N VAL A 150 1.00 4.02 13.58
CA VAL A 150 2.26 3.66 14.27
C VAL A 150 2.76 4.72 15.23
N GLY A 151 2.08 5.87 15.34
CA GLY A 151 2.44 6.92 16.30
C GLY A 151 3.67 7.73 15.92
N GLY A 152 3.93 7.93 14.64
CA GLY A 152 4.97 8.86 14.15
C GLY A 152 4.50 10.32 14.16
N PRO A 153 5.41 11.31 14.02
CA PRO A 153 5.02 12.68 13.83
C PRO A 153 4.15 12.80 12.58
N ALA A 154 3.04 13.56 12.70
CA ALA A 154 2.20 13.87 11.54
C ALA A 154 3.07 14.44 10.41
N PRO A 155 2.82 14.08 9.13
CA PRO A 155 3.54 14.67 8.02
C PRO A 155 3.37 16.19 8.11
N ASN A 156 4.51 16.90 8.14
CA ASN A 156 4.50 18.35 8.15
C ASN A 156 3.97 18.84 6.79
N LEU A 157 2.70 19.18 6.74
CA LEU A 157 2.02 19.65 5.51
C LEU A 157 2.56 21.00 5.03
N ASP A 158 3.41 21.67 5.83
CA ASP A 158 4.02 22.96 5.54
C ASP A 158 5.39 22.90 4.86
N VAL A 159 5.87 21.72 4.48
CA VAL A 159 7.08 21.65 3.64
C VAL A 159 6.68 22.10 2.23
N PRO A 160 7.12 23.28 1.76
CA PRO A 160 6.88 23.70 0.38
C PRO A 160 7.45 22.61 -0.53
N ARG A 161 6.63 22.06 -1.42
CA ARG A 161 7.13 21.15 -2.46
C ARG A 161 8.24 21.92 -3.19
N PRO A 162 9.43 21.34 -3.39
CA PRO A 162 10.42 21.97 -4.24
C PRO A 162 9.74 22.28 -5.56
N ARG A 163 9.71 23.57 -5.91
CA ARG A 163 9.28 24.02 -7.23
C ARG A 163 10.22 23.32 -8.20
N GLY A 164 9.71 22.35 -8.94
CA GLY A 164 10.45 21.73 -10.01
C GLY A 164 10.93 22.87 -10.92
N ASP A 165 12.24 22.97 -11.11
CA ASP A 165 12.88 23.85 -12.07
C ASP A 165 12.30 23.58 -13.47
N ARG A 166 11.29 24.37 -13.81
CA ARG A 166 10.75 24.48 -15.17
C ARG A 166 11.19 25.80 -15.76
N ALA A 167 12.49 26.03 -15.78
CA ALA A 167 12.99 27.24 -16.40
C ALA A 167 14.46 27.14 -16.88
N ASP A 168 14.88 26.04 -17.52
CA ASP A 168 16.21 26.06 -18.19
C ASP A 168 16.28 25.23 -19.48
N HIS A 169 15.15 24.77 -20.03
CA HIS A 169 15.18 24.08 -21.33
C HIS A 169 14.69 24.91 -22.52
N ALA A 170 14.17 26.13 -22.30
CA ALA A 170 13.76 27.00 -23.43
C ALA A 170 14.90 27.84 -24.00
N ASP A 171 15.97 28.10 -23.23
CA ASP A 171 17.05 28.99 -23.65
C ASP A 171 18.22 28.26 -24.34
N ARG A 172 18.22 26.93 -24.34
CA ARG A 172 19.26 26.12 -24.98
C ARG A 172 18.93 25.77 -26.44
N ALA A 173 17.64 25.70 -26.77
CA ALA A 173 17.17 25.39 -28.11
C ALA A 173 17.37 26.60 -29.08
N ASP A 174 17.34 27.83 -28.55
CA ASP A 174 17.51 29.04 -29.36
C ASP A 174 18.99 29.43 -29.61
N ARG A 175 19.95 28.87 -28.90
CA ARG A 175 21.37 29.06 -29.13
C ARG A 175 21.98 28.08 -30.15
N GLU A 176 21.45 26.85 -30.22
CA GLU A 176 21.94 25.84 -31.20
C GLU A 176 21.41 26.08 -32.62
N ALA A 177 20.34 26.88 -32.78
CA ALA A 177 19.81 27.24 -34.10
C ALA A 177 20.56 28.37 -34.81
N ARG A 178 21.49 29.06 -34.14
CA ARG A 178 22.25 30.20 -34.71
C ARG A 178 23.67 29.89 -35.20
N ASP A 179 24.17 28.68 -34.98
CA ASP A 179 25.54 28.28 -35.29
C ASP A 179 25.66 27.16 -36.34
N MET A 180 24.67 26.97 -37.18
CA MET A 180 24.82 26.06 -38.33
C MET A 180 25.28 26.82 -39.59
N PRO A 181 26.41 26.46 -40.14
CA PRO A 181 26.87 27.05 -41.42
C PRO A 181 25.99 26.57 -42.57
N GLU A 182 25.59 27.51 -43.40
CA GLU A 182 24.95 27.29 -44.70
C GLU A 182 25.85 26.44 -45.61
N GLY A 183 25.32 25.33 -46.09
CA GLY A 183 25.89 24.68 -47.26
C GLY A 183 26.01 23.16 -47.14
N CYS A 184 24.99 22.47 -47.57
CA CYS A 184 25.12 21.36 -48.52
C CYS A 184 23.74 20.91 -49.00
N ALA A 185 23.51 21.16 -50.26
CA ALA A 185 22.32 20.73 -50.99
C ALA A 185 22.52 19.31 -51.52
N ALA A 186 21.39 18.62 -51.61
CA ALA A 186 21.03 17.57 -52.56
C ALA A 186 21.75 16.20 -52.48
N GLU A 187 20.97 15.13 -52.27
CA GLU A 187 20.62 14.25 -53.39
C GLU A 187 19.51 13.24 -53.05
N LYS A 188 18.65 13.03 -54.04
CA LYS A 188 17.52 12.11 -54.10
C LYS A 188 17.97 10.66 -54.32
N SER A 189 17.21 9.69 -53.84
CA SER A 189 16.81 8.45 -54.56
C SER A 189 15.89 7.62 -53.67
N ILE A 190 14.62 7.48 -53.95
CA ILE A 190 13.81 6.59 -54.82
C ILE A 190 14.19 5.12 -54.62
N ASN A 191 13.25 4.36 -54.04
CA ASN A 191 12.58 3.14 -54.46
C ASN A 191 12.18 2.23 -53.29
N GLY A 192 10.87 2.03 -53.20
CA GLY A 192 10.29 0.84 -52.56
C GLY A 192 10.39 -0.40 -53.52
N PRO A 193 9.59 -1.49 -53.42
CA PRO A 193 8.41 -1.74 -52.61
C PRO A 193 8.30 -3.21 -52.04
N THR A 194 7.16 -3.48 -51.34
CA THR A 194 6.36 -4.73 -51.32
C THR A 194 6.88 -6.02 -50.66
N GLY A 195 5.96 -6.62 -49.92
CA GLY A 195 5.89 -8.05 -49.57
C GLY A 195 5.23 -8.29 -48.19
N VAL A 196 4.03 -8.36 -48.13
CA VAL A 196 2.85 -9.19 -47.93
C VAL A 196 3.16 -10.68 -47.57
N VAL A 197 2.28 -11.24 -46.62
CA VAL A 197 1.92 -12.66 -46.42
C VAL A 197 2.89 -13.43 -45.51
N ILE A 198 2.46 -14.03 -44.40
CA ILE A 198 1.24 -14.75 -43.99
C ILE A 198 1.06 -14.57 -42.50
#